data_241e4aa6d990730c3be5b8d1f3959ab1
#
_entry.id   241e4aa6d990730c3be5b8d1f3959ab1
#
_cell.length_a   1.000
_cell.length_b   1.000
_cell.length_c   1.000
_cell.angle_alpha   90.00
_cell.angle_beta   90.00
_cell.angle_gamma   90.00
#
_symmetry.space_group_name_H-M   'P 1'
#
loop_
_entity.id
_entity.type
_entity.pdbx_description
1 polymer ?
#
loop_
_entity_poly.entity_id
_entity_poly.type
_entity_poly.pdbx_seq_one_letter_code
_entity_poly.pdbx_strand_id
1 'polypeptide(L)'
;MAFQWRKVLLFKSLDCQSAVGYNELGFRLKMMMHTLYVVATPIGNLEDISLRALRILKEVKIIAAEDTRKTSRLLTHYQIKTPMTSYYEHNKLAKLNRMLDYLEEGDMALVSEAGMPGISDPGYELIVAAIEHDIPVVPVPGASTVTTALAVSGLATDRFTFLGFLPNKSTGRRHLLESVIAEKGTLLLLEAPHRLQDSLQDILTVLGDRRIAVCRELTKMHEEIYRGTVSQALTHFNAPKGEFTLVIEGNKMESPQELTTEIAQKLNDLRKSGVTAKEAIAGVAAETGLSKRELYRAWLAQI
;
A
#
# COMPACT_ATOMS: atom_id res chain seq x y z
N MET A 1 16.09 -12.64 -19.45
CA MET A 1 14.99 -13.60 -19.72
C MET A 1 13.85 -12.81 -20.36
N ALA A 2 13.66 -12.99 -21.67
CA ALA A 2 12.65 -12.28 -22.44
C ALA A 2 11.30 -12.97 -22.25
N PHE A 3 10.34 -12.26 -21.65
CA PHE A 3 8.96 -12.72 -21.53
C PHE A 3 8.28 -12.56 -22.90
N GLN A 4 7.87 -13.67 -23.46
CA GLN A 4 7.29 -13.80 -24.80
C GLN A 4 5.80 -13.43 -24.77
N TRP A 5 5.47 -12.21 -25.21
CA TRP A 5 4.10 -11.77 -25.49
C TRP A 5 3.61 -12.36 -26.81
N ARG A 6 3.15 -13.58 -26.82
CA ARG A 6 2.35 -14.14 -27.93
C ARG A 6 1.28 -15.05 -27.40
N LYS A 7 0.03 -14.74 -27.80
CA LYS A 7 -1.24 -15.48 -27.73
C LYS A 7 -2.27 -14.93 -26.75
N VAL A 8 -2.89 -13.83 -27.15
CA VAL A 8 -4.30 -13.57 -26.84
C VAL A 8 -4.97 -13.12 -28.15
N LEU A 9 -5.21 -14.05 -29.03
CA LEU A 9 -6.15 -13.93 -30.15
C LEU A 9 -6.29 -15.34 -30.75
N LEU A 10 -7.34 -16.05 -30.33
CA LEU A 10 -8.02 -17.12 -31.10
C LEU A 10 -8.92 -17.92 -30.14
N PHE A 11 -10.12 -17.39 -29.89
CA PHE A 11 -11.26 -18.27 -29.63
C PHE A 11 -12.19 -18.17 -30.84
N LYS A 12 -11.89 -18.98 -31.84
CA LYS A 12 -12.88 -19.38 -32.84
C LYS A 12 -13.11 -20.87 -32.67
N SER A 13 -14.41 -21.21 -32.54
CA SER A 13 -15.05 -22.51 -32.75
C SER A 13 -14.42 -23.72 -32.05
N LEU A 14 -15.04 -24.15 -30.99
CA LEU A 14 -15.10 -25.54 -30.58
C LEU A 14 -16.56 -25.96 -30.57
N ASP A 15 -16.89 -26.82 -31.52
CA ASP A 15 -18.12 -27.60 -31.49
C ASP A 15 -18.19 -28.40 -30.18
N CYS A 16 -19.17 -28.12 -29.36
CA CYS A 16 -19.47 -28.88 -28.16
C CYS A 16 -20.80 -29.59 -28.33
N GLN A 17 -20.78 -30.75 -29.03
CA GLN A 17 -21.77 -31.78 -28.84
C GLN A 17 -21.22 -32.81 -27.86
N SER A 18 -21.87 -32.88 -26.71
CA SER A 18 -21.79 -33.87 -25.63
C SER A 18 -21.14 -33.36 -24.33
N ALA A 19 -21.98 -32.86 -23.40
CA ALA A 19 -21.95 -33.23 -21.99
C ALA A 19 -23.07 -32.50 -21.20
N VAL A 20 -24.02 -33.28 -20.69
CA VAL A 20 -24.72 -33.15 -19.42
C VAL A 20 -25.17 -31.75 -18.97
N GLY A 21 -26.48 -31.54 -19.08
CA GLY A 21 -27.41 -30.82 -18.20
C GLY A 21 -26.87 -29.68 -17.31
N TYR A 22 -26.37 -28.58 -17.87
CA TYR A 22 -26.37 -27.31 -17.18
C TYR A 22 -27.56 -26.49 -17.65
N ASN A 23 -28.42 -26.12 -16.70
CA ASN A 23 -29.58 -25.29 -16.94
C ASN A 23 -29.25 -24.11 -17.83
N GLU A 24 -29.86 -24.01 -19.02
CA GLU A 24 -29.72 -22.87 -19.94
C GLU A 24 -30.05 -21.51 -19.28
N LEU A 25 -30.89 -21.52 -18.22
CA LEU A 25 -31.17 -20.35 -17.38
C LEU A 25 -29.91 -19.88 -16.60
N GLY A 26 -29.12 -20.78 -16.04
CA GLY A 26 -27.89 -20.42 -15.29
C GLY A 26 -26.80 -19.89 -16.19
N PHE A 27 -26.70 -20.38 -17.43
CA PHE A 27 -25.72 -19.88 -18.40
C PHE A 27 -26.13 -18.51 -18.98
N ARG A 28 -27.41 -18.26 -19.20
CA ARG A 28 -27.97 -16.98 -19.65
C ARG A 28 -27.86 -15.89 -18.55
N LEU A 29 -28.09 -16.25 -17.27
CA LEU A 29 -27.88 -15.31 -16.15
C LEU A 29 -26.41 -14.93 -15.99
N LYS A 30 -25.47 -15.83 -16.20
CA LYS A 30 -24.03 -15.54 -16.13
C LYS A 30 -23.52 -14.64 -17.30
N MET A 31 -24.27 -14.58 -18.41
CA MET A 31 -23.96 -13.69 -19.55
C MET A 31 -24.44 -12.24 -19.38
N MET A 32 -25.18 -11.92 -18.33
CA MET A 32 -25.70 -10.55 -18.06
C MET A 32 -25.12 -9.93 -16.79
N MET A 33 -24.01 -10.46 -16.26
CA MET A 33 -23.37 -9.86 -15.09
C MET A 33 -22.53 -8.67 -15.54
N HIS A 34 -23.00 -7.48 -15.17
CA HIS A 34 -22.25 -6.26 -15.37
C HIS A 34 -21.03 -6.21 -14.45
N THR A 35 -20.08 -5.37 -14.79
CA THR A 35 -18.75 -5.33 -14.19
C THR A 35 -18.52 -4.06 -13.38
N LEU A 36 -17.95 -4.20 -12.19
CA LEU A 36 -17.39 -3.10 -11.43
C LEU A 36 -15.92 -2.90 -11.85
N TYR A 37 -15.62 -1.81 -12.54
CA TYR A 37 -14.25 -1.41 -12.87
C TYR A 37 -13.66 -0.52 -11.78
N VAL A 38 -12.58 -0.94 -11.15
CA VAL A 38 -11.82 -0.12 -10.19
C VAL A 38 -10.74 0.62 -10.97
N VAL A 39 -10.95 1.91 -11.21
CA VAL A 39 -10.17 2.69 -12.18
C VAL A 39 -9.24 3.67 -11.47
N ALA A 40 -7.93 3.50 -11.65
CA ALA A 40 -6.95 4.48 -11.19
C ALA A 40 -7.06 5.79 -11.96
N THR A 41 -7.05 6.91 -11.21
CA THR A 41 -7.06 8.27 -11.75
C THR A 41 -5.70 8.97 -11.54
N PRO A 42 -5.39 10.02 -12.29
CA PRO A 42 -4.15 10.79 -12.11
C PRO A 42 -3.98 11.32 -10.69
N ILE A 43 -2.73 11.31 -10.20
CA ILE A 43 -2.39 11.82 -8.86
C ILE A 43 -1.93 13.29 -8.85
N GLY A 44 -1.88 13.92 -10.02
CA GLY A 44 -1.47 15.33 -10.17
C GLY A 44 -1.38 15.78 -11.61
N ASN A 45 -0.92 14.93 -12.52
CA ASN A 45 -0.79 15.21 -13.93
C ASN A 45 -1.85 14.43 -14.74
N LEU A 46 -2.70 15.11 -15.47
CA LEU A 46 -3.77 14.48 -16.25
C LEU A 46 -3.24 13.48 -17.29
N GLU A 47 -2.03 13.68 -17.80
CA GLU A 47 -1.41 12.78 -18.79
C GLU A 47 -1.08 11.39 -18.23
N ASP A 48 -1.08 11.22 -16.90
CA ASP A 48 -0.82 9.93 -16.25
C ASP A 48 -2.02 8.95 -16.33
N ILE A 49 -3.14 9.37 -16.95
CA ILE A 49 -4.29 8.49 -17.14
C ILE A 49 -4.00 7.46 -18.24
N SER A 50 -4.35 6.19 -17.99
CA SER A 50 -4.19 5.16 -19.00
C SER A 50 -5.24 5.25 -20.11
N LEU A 51 -4.89 4.89 -21.35
CA LEU A 51 -5.83 4.81 -22.48
C LEU A 51 -6.99 3.86 -22.18
N ARG A 52 -6.76 2.78 -21.43
CA ARG A 52 -7.79 1.87 -20.98
C ARG A 52 -8.75 2.52 -20.00
N ALA A 53 -8.24 3.34 -19.06
CA ALA A 53 -9.10 4.10 -18.14
C ALA A 53 -10.02 5.05 -18.90
N LEU A 54 -9.49 5.81 -19.87
CA LEU A 54 -10.30 6.72 -20.71
C LEU A 54 -11.39 5.97 -21.48
N ARG A 55 -11.08 4.80 -22.04
CA ARG A 55 -12.05 3.97 -22.75
C ARG A 55 -13.15 3.47 -21.81
N ILE A 56 -12.79 2.87 -20.67
CA ILE A 56 -13.76 2.37 -19.68
C ILE A 56 -14.66 3.49 -19.15
N LEU A 57 -14.09 4.64 -18.78
CA LEU A 57 -14.88 5.78 -18.30
C LEU A 57 -15.88 6.31 -19.33
N LYS A 58 -15.65 6.09 -20.63
CA LYS A 58 -16.60 6.42 -21.70
C LYS A 58 -17.69 5.37 -21.92
N GLU A 59 -17.37 4.09 -21.66
CA GLU A 59 -18.22 2.94 -22.01
C GLU A 59 -19.17 2.54 -20.87
N VAL A 60 -18.81 2.75 -19.59
CA VAL A 60 -19.63 2.36 -18.45
C VAL A 60 -20.94 3.16 -18.39
N LYS A 61 -21.98 2.56 -17.78
CA LYS A 61 -23.26 3.20 -17.57
C LYS A 61 -23.19 4.38 -16.60
N ILE A 62 -22.38 4.24 -15.53
CA ILE A 62 -22.26 5.24 -14.48
C ILE A 62 -20.86 5.20 -13.83
N ILE A 63 -20.41 6.34 -13.34
CA ILE A 63 -19.17 6.48 -12.58
C ILE A 63 -19.51 6.79 -11.12
N ALA A 64 -19.10 5.91 -10.19
CA ALA A 64 -19.12 6.15 -8.75
C ALA A 64 -17.84 6.91 -8.38
N ALA A 65 -17.98 8.16 -7.96
CA ALA A 65 -16.86 9.06 -7.69
C ALA A 65 -16.84 9.50 -6.22
N GLU A 66 -15.66 9.56 -5.64
CA GLU A 66 -15.45 10.11 -4.29
C GLU A 66 -15.80 11.58 -4.23
N ASP A 67 -15.16 12.43 -5.04
CA ASP A 67 -15.55 13.82 -5.26
C ASP A 67 -15.96 14.04 -6.71
N THR A 68 -17.28 14.20 -6.93
CA THR A 68 -17.84 14.43 -8.27
C THR A 68 -17.36 15.72 -8.92
N ARG A 69 -16.96 16.74 -8.14
CA ARG A 69 -16.45 18.02 -8.67
C ARG A 69 -15.05 17.84 -9.24
N LYS A 70 -14.17 17.12 -8.54
CA LYS A 70 -12.82 16.81 -9.02
C LYS A 70 -12.86 15.87 -10.22
N THR A 71 -13.66 14.80 -10.12
CA THR A 71 -13.87 13.87 -11.24
C THR A 71 -14.46 14.57 -12.46
N SER A 72 -15.40 15.52 -12.29
CA SER A 72 -15.96 16.30 -13.40
C SER A 72 -14.89 17.04 -14.19
N ARG A 73 -13.86 17.60 -13.53
CA ARG A 73 -12.75 18.28 -14.22
C ARG A 73 -11.98 17.31 -15.12
N LEU A 74 -11.69 16.11 -14.63
CA LEU A 74 -11.05 15.04 -15.39
C LEU A 74 -11.89 14.65 -16.60
N LEU A 75 -13.19 14.37 -16.39
CA LEU A 75 -14.10 13.94 -17.46
C LEU A 75 -14.28 15.05 -18.52
N THR A 76 -14.39 16.30 -18.10
CA THR A 76 -14.50 17.46 -19.01
C THR A 76 -13.25 17.59 -19.88
N HIS A 77 -12.06 17.47 -19.29
CA HIS A 77 -10.80 17.55 -20.02
C HIS A 77 -10.72 16.51 -21.15
N TYR A 78 -11.18 15.27 -20.88
CA TYR A 78 -11.18 14.18 -21.85
C TYR A 78 -12.49 14.03 -22.63
N GLN A 79 -13.41 15.01 -22.53
CA GLN A 79 -14.70 15.04 -23.24
C GLN A 79 -15.54 13.77 -22.99
N ILE A 80 -15.54 13.28 -21.74
CA ILE A 80 -16.32 12.14 -21.28
C ILE A 80 -17.64 12.65 -20.70
N LYS A 81 -18.77 12.11 -21.18
CA LYS A 81 -20.13 12.54 -20.79
C LYS A 81 -20.86 11.54 -19.90
N THR A 82 -20.21 10.50 -19.46
CA THR A 82 -20.78 9.44 -18.62
C THR A 82 -21.34 10.02 -17.32
N PRO A 83 -22.57 9.65 -16.93
CA PRO A 83 -23.18 10.11 -15.68
C PRO A 83 -22.33 9.73 -14.46
N MET A 84 -22.40 10.58 -13.42
CA MET A 84 -21.68 10.32 -12.15
C MET A 84 -22.65 10.25 -10.98
N THR A 85 -22.29 9.45 -9.98
CA THR A 85 -22.89 9.45 -8.65
C THR A 85 -21.82 9.60 -7.60
N SER A 86 -22.12 10.25 -6.45
CA SER A 86 -21.15 10.38 -5.36
C SER A 86 -21.11 9.13 -4.51
N TYR A 87 -19.90 8.65 -4.20
CA TYR A 87 -19.63 7.55 -3.27
C TYR A 87 -18.40 7.90 -2.42
N TYR A 88 -18.62 8.51 -1.26
CA TYR A 88 -17.56 9.01 -0.37
C TYR A 88 -17.74 8.46 1.06
N GLU A 89 -16.72 8.62 1.90
CA GLU A 89 -16.58 7.98 3.21
C GLU A 89 -17.85 8.08 4.09
N HIS A 90 -18.47 9.27 4.19
CA HIS A 90 -19.63 9.49 5.07
C HIS A 90 -20.96 8.92 4.52
N ASN A 91 -21.04 8.52 3.24
CA ASN A 91 -22.27 7.98 2.65
C ASN A 91 -22.13 6.57 2.08
N LYS A 92 -20.94 5.98 2.11
CA LYS A 92 -20.63 4.69 1.46
C LYS A 92 -21.59 3.58 1.85
N LEU A 93 -21.89 3.41 3.12
CA LEU A 93 -22.80 2.35 3.60
C LEU A 93 -24.26 2.65 3.22
N ALA A 94 -24.73 3.91 3.35
CA ALA A 94 -26.09 4.29 3.00
C ALA A 94 -26.39 4.15 1.50
N LYS A 95 -25.36 4.24 0.66
CA LYS A 95 -25.49 4.15 -0.80
C LYS A 95 -25.16 2.77 -1.37
N LEU A 96 -24.67 1.83 -0.57
CA LEU A 96 -24.18 0.55 -1.05
C LEU A 96 -25.22 -0.20 -1.88
N ASN A 97 -26.44 -0.36 -1.36
CA ASN A 97 -27.53 -1.03 -2.08
C ASN A 97 -27.80 -0.35 -3.43
N ARG A 98 -27.85 0.99 -3.46
CA ARG A 98 -28.05 1.73 -4.69
C ARG A 98 -26.92 1.53 -5.72
N MET A 99 -25.69 1.33 -5.26
CA MET A 99 -24.57 1.00 -6.16
C MET A 99 -24.75 -0.41 -6.75
N LEU A 100 -25.23 -1.36 -5.95
CA LEU A 100 -25.56 -2.70 -6.43
C LEU A 100 -26.71 -2.64 -7.43
N ASP A 101 -27.79 -1.87 -7.18
CA ASP A 101 -28.88 -1.66 -8.14
C ASP A 101 -28.35 -1.13 -9.48
N TYR A 102 -27.42 -0.18 -9.48
CA TYR A 102 -26.82 0.31 -10.73
C TYR A 102 -26.01 -0.77 -11.46
N LEU A 103 -25.34 -1.67 -10.71
CA LEU A 103 -24.58 -2.78 -11.28
C LEU A 103 -25.46 -3.89 -11.83
N GLU A 104 -26.73 -3.97 -11.42
CA GLU A 104 -27.72 -4.83 -12.08
C GLU A 104 -28.15 -4.29 -13.45
N GLU A 105 -28.00 -2.98 -13.68
CA GLU A 105 -28.47 -2.30 -14.88
C GLU A 105 -27.35 -1.99 -15.91
N GLY A 106 -26.08 -2.07 -15.52
CA GLY A 106 -24.95 -1.76 -16.39
C GLY A 106 -23.59 -1.73 -15.69
N ASP A 107 -22.53 -1.73 -16.48
CA ASP A 107 -21.18 -1.62 -15.99
C ASP A 107 -20.97 -0.30 -15.21
N MET A 108 -20.17 -0.35 -14.16
CA MET A 108 -19.85 0.81 -13.33
C MET A 108 -18.33 0.98 -13.22
N ALA A 109 -17.87 2.22 -13.23
CA ALA A 109 -16.51 2.56 -12.84
C ALA A 109 -16.50 3.20 -11.44
N LEU A 110 -15.64 2.69 -10.56
CA LEU A 110 -15.32 3.32 -9.28
C LEU A 110 -14.03 4.10 -9.43
N VAL A 111 -14.04 5.38 -9.03
CA VAL A 111 -12.88 6.27 -9.05
C VAL A 111 -12.73 7.00 -7.72
N SER A 112 -11.48 7.20 -7.26
CA SER A 112 -11.13 8.10 -6.14
C SER A 112 -10.74 9.49 -6.65
N GLU A 113 -10.45 10.41 -5.74
CA GLU A 113 -9.94 11.73 -6.12
C GLU A 113 -8.62 11.64 -6.87
N ALA A 114 -7.73 10.73 -6.45
CA ALA A 114 -6.39 10.56 -7.01
C ALA A 114 -5.87 9.15 -6.76
N GLY A 115 -5.33 8.50 -7.79
CA GLY A 115 -4.74 7.16 -7.65
C GLY A 115 -5.77 6.03 -7.72
N MET A 116 -5.52 4.93 -7.00
CA MET A 116 -6.31 3.70 -7.02
C MET A 116 -7.37 3.71 -5.92
N PRO A 117 -8.67 3.62 -6.27
CA PRO A 117 -9.75 3.53 -5.29
C PRO A 117 -9.59 2.35 -4.31
N GLY A 118 -10.05 2.54 -3.07
CA GLY A 118 -10.00 1.51 -2.02
C GLY A 118 -8.64 1.38 -1.31
N ILE A 119 -7.65 2.19 -1.68
CA ILE A 119 -6.34 2.25 -1.01
C ILE A 119 -6.18 3.62 -0.35
N SER A 120 -6.47 3.71 0.94
CA SER A 120 -6.61 4.96 1.72
C SER A 120 -7.73 5.89 1.26
N ASP A 121 -8.58 5.42 0.35
CA ASP A 121 -9.71 6.11 -0.22
C ASP A 121 -10.98 5.25 -0.09
N PRO A 122 -12.20 5.81 -0.22
CA PRO A 122 -13.44 5.03 -0.27
C PRO A 122 -13.44 4.04 -1.43
N GLY A 123 -14.09 2.90 -1.24
CA GLY A 123 -14.24 1.88 -2.30
C GLY A 123 -14.20 0.44 -1.81
N TYR A 124 -13.51 0.18 -0.72
CA TYR A 124 -13.35 -1.16 -0.16
C TYR A 124 -14.71 -1.87 0.03
N GLU A 125 -15.68 -1.21 0.66
CA GLU A 125 -16.98 -1.80 0.95
C GLU A 125 -17.78 -2.13 -0.33
N LEU A 126 -17.69 -1.27 -1.35
CA LEU A 126 -18.34 -1.54 -2.65
C LEU A 126 -17.68 -2.71 -3.38
N ILE A 127 -16.35 -2.80 -3.32
CA ILE A 127 -15.59 -3.92 -3.90
C ILE A 127 -15.99 -5.24 -3.20
N VAL A 128 -16.03 -5.24 -1.87
CA VAL A 128 -16.43 -6.43 -1.09
C VAL A 128 -17.85 -6.84 -1.43
N ALA A 129 -18.80 -5.88 -1.40
CA ALA A 129 -20.20 -6.17 -1.72
C ALA A 129 -20.38 -6.68 -3.16
N ALA A 130 -19.68 -6.13 -4.14
CA ALA A 130 -19.71 -6.64 -5.51
C ALA A 130 -19.23 -8.10 -5.59
N ILE A 131 -18.13 -8.44 -4.88
CA ILE A 131 -17.62 -9.81 -4.81
C ILE A 131 -18.63 -10.75 -4.14
N GLU A 132 -19.25 -10.33 -3.03
CA GLU A 132 -20.28 -11.11 -2.31
C GLU A 132 -21.55 -11.37 -3.14
N HIS A 133 -21.82 -10.50 -4.13
CA HIS A 133 -22.94 -10.65 -5.07
C HIS A 133 -22.50 -11.28 -6.41
N ASP A 134 -21.35 -11.93 -6.47
CA ASP A 134 -20.79 -12.53 -7.68
C ASP A 134 -20.59 -11.55 -8.86
N ILE A 135 -20.58 -10.24 -8.62
CA ILE A 135 -20.34 -9.21 -9.65
C ILE A 135 -18.84 -9.17 -9.98
N PRO A 136 -18.45 -9.30 -11.25
CA PRO A 136 -17.05 -9.21 -11.65
C PRO A 136 -16.42 -7.88 -11.25
N VAL A 137 -15.29 -7.93 -10.54
CA VAL A 137 -14.48 -6.75 -10.19
C VAL A 137 -13.21 -6.75 -11.02
N VAL A 138 -13.04 -5.73 -11.86
CA VAL A 138 -11.93 -5.65 -12.83
C VAL A 138 -11.05 -4.43 -12.53
N PRO A 139 -9.75 -4.61 -12.21
CA PRO A 139 -8.86 -3.49 -12.01
C PRO A 139 -8.44 -2.85 -13.34
N VAL A 140 -8.39 -1.53 -13.35
CA VAL A 140 -7.81 -0.72 -14.42
C VAL A 140 -6.59 0.01 -13.85
N PRO A 141 -5.38 -0.55 -14.01
CA PRO A 141 -4.17 0.00 -13.42
C PRO A 141 -3.82 1.38 -13.99
N GLY A 142 -3.17 2.19 -13.17
CA GLY A 142 -2.73 3.53 -13.52
C GLY A 142 -1.85 4.15 -12.42
N ALA A 143 -1.91 5.47 -12.29
CA ALA A 143 -1.13 6.21 -11.32
C ALA A 143 -1.39 5.75 -9.87
N SER A 144 -0.34 5.74 -9.07
CA SER A 144 -0.41 5.39 -7.64
C SER A 144 0.71 6.12 -6.89
N THR A 145 0.35 6.92 -5.93
CA THR A 145 1.29 7.66 -5.08
C THR A 145 2.26 6.71 -4.35
N VAL A 146 1.76 5.56 -3.87
CA VAL A 146 2.53 4.57 -3.11
C VAL A 146 3.69 4.01 -3.94
N THR A 147 3.38 3.43 -5.10
CA THR A 147 4.40 2.80 -5.95
C THR A 147 5.30 3.84 -6.62
N THR A 148 4.77 5.01 -6.99
CA THR A 148 5.55 6.10 -7.58
C THR A 148 6.58 6.63 -6.58
N ALA A 149 6.17 6.95 -5.35
CA ALA A 149 7.08 7.42 -4.31
C ALA A 149 8.17 6.38 -3.99
N LEU A 150 7.78 5.10 -3.85
CA LEU A 150 8.72 4.02 -3.59
C LEU A 150 9.77 3.89 -4.70
N ALA A 151 9.34 3.89 -5.96
CA ALA A 151 10.23 3.73 -7.12
C ALA A 151 11.29 4.82 -7.23
N VAL A 152 10.97 6.06 -6.81
CA VAL A 152 11.89 7.21 -6.89
C VAL A 152 12.61 7.51 -5.58
N SER A 153 12.32 6.80 -4.49
CA SER A 153 12.86 7.07 -3.16
C SER A 153 14.37 6.86 -3.04
N GLY A 154 14.91 5.87 -3.77
CA GLY A 154 16.29 5.40 -3.60
C GLY A 154 16.49 4.52 -2.36
N LEU A 155 15.39 4.01 -1.77
CA LEU A 155 15.36 3.02 -0.70
C LEU A 155 15.03 1.64 -1.24
N ALA A 156 15.19 0.58 -0.44
CA ALA A 156 14.89 -0.79 -0.84
C ALA A 156 13.42 -0.96 -1.24
N THR A 157 13.16 -1.65 -2.35
CA THR A 157 11.81 -1.80 -2.93
C THR A 157 11.30 -3.22 -2.93
N ASP A 158 12.13 -4.18 -2.57
CA ASP A 158 11.82 -5.60 -2.53
C ASP A 158 10.77 -5.97 -1.48
N ARG A 159 10.74 -5.22 -0.38
CA ARG A 159 9.76 -5.37 0.69
C ARG A 159 9.40 -4.01 1.28
N PHE A 160 8.12 -3.74 1.38
CA PHE A 160 7.63 -2.50 1.97
C PHE A 160 6.29 -2.68 2.70
N THR A 161 6.03 -1.82 3.66
CA THR A 161 4.78 -1.74 4.41
C THR A 161 4.15 -0.37 4.22
N PHE A 162 2.93 -0.35 3.70
CA PHE A 162 2.15 0.88 3.56
C PHE A 162 1.27 1.09 4.77
N LEU A 163 1.41 2.25 5.43
CA LEU A 163 0.72 2.60 6.68
C LEU A 163 -0.47 3.55 6.47
N GLY A 164 -0.67 4.05 5.25
CA GLY A 164 -1.69 5.08 4.98
C GLY A 164 -1.37 6.40 5.69
N PHE A 165 -2.40 7.12 6.13
CA PHE A 165 -2.25 8.32 6.95
C PHE A 165 -2.03 7.96 8.42
N LEU A 166 -1.08 8.63 9.06
CA LEU A 166 -0.87 8.46 10.49
C LEU A 166 -2.05 9.02 11.31
N PRO A 167 -2.35 8.46 12.50
CA PRO A 167 -3.37 9.00 13.40
C PRO A 167 -3.16 10.48 13.73
N ASN A 168 -4.26 11.24 13.89
CA ASN A 168 -4.21 12.69 14.16
C ASN A 168 -3.56 13.02 15.51
N LYS A 169 -3.81 12.18 16.54
CA LYS A 169 -3.25 12.39 17.89
C LYS A 169 -1.84 11.80 17.97
N SER A 170 -0.88 12.53 18.55
CA SER A 170 0.50 12.08 18.71
C SER A 170 0.62 10.72 19.43
N THR A 171 -0.21 10.49 20.47
CA THR A 171 -0.22 9.19 21.16
C THR A 171 -0.55 8.03 20.21
N GLY A 172 -1.55 8.19 19.34
CA GLY A 172 -1.92 7.19 18.35
C GLY A 172 -0.85 7.03 17.28
N ARG A 173 -0.22 8.13 16.82
CA ARG A 173 0.89 8.08 15.86
C ARG A 173 2.07 7.29 16.41
N ARG A 174 2.51 7.61 17.63
CA ARG A 174 3.62 6.92 18.30
C ARG A 174 3.32 5.44 18.49
N HIS A 175 2.12 5.10 18.94
CA HIS A 175 1.73 3.70 19.11
C HIS A 175 1.76 2.92 17.78
N LEU A 176 1.28 3.51 16.67
CA LEU A 176 1.40 2.90 15.34
C LEU A 176 2.87 2.76 14.91
N LEU A 177 3.70 3.78 15.12
CA LEU A 177 5.12 3.74 14.79
C LEU A 177 5.88 2.71 15.63
N GLU A 178 5.54 2.56 16.91
CA GLU A 178 6.10 1.54 17.81
C GLU A 178 5.80 0.11 17.29
N SER A 179 4.60 -0.11 16.73
CA SER A 179 4.21 -1.41 16.18
C SER A 179 5.05 -1.85 14.97
N VAL A 180 5.68 -0.90 14.28
CA VAL A 180 6.51 -1.13 13.09
C VAL A 180 8.00 -0.83 13.30
N ILE A 181 8.44 -0.60 14.54
CA ILE A 181 9.84 -0.26 14.85
C ILE A 181 10.83 -1.33 14.38
N ALA A 182 10.41 -2.61 14.46
CA ALA A 182 11.21 -3.76 14.05
C ALA A 182 11.07 -4.11 12.54
N GLU A 183 10.20 -3.40 11.79
CA GLU A 183 9.97 -3.70 10.38
C GLU A 183 11.25 -3.45 9.56
N LYS A 184 11.71 -4.48 8.86
CA LYS A 184 12.93 -4.45 8.03
C LYS A 184 12.68 -3.89 6.63
N GLY A 185 11.45 -4.02 6.14
CA GLY A 185 11.02 -3.46 4.86
C GLY A 185 10.86 -1.95 4.93
N THR A 186 10.92 -1.29 3.79
CA THR A 186 10.68 0.14 3.66
C THR A 186 9.27 0.50 4.10
N LEU A 187 9.11 1.56 4.90
CA LEU A 187 7.81 2.07 5.36
C LEU A 187 7.35 3.20 4.45
N LEU A 188 6.07 3.15 4.04
CA LEU A 188 5.44 4.22 3.28
C LEU A 188 4.23 4.76 4.04
N LEU A 189 4.09 6.09 4.04
CA LEU A 189 2.92 6.75 4.62
C LEU A 189 2.58 8.04 3.86
N LEU A 190 1.33 8.43 3.97
CA LEU A 190 0.80 9.68 3.44
C LEU A 190 0.71 10.71 4.55
N GLU A 191 0.98 11.99 4.24
CA GLU A 191 0.85 13.02 5.25
C GLU A 191 0.35 14.35 4.68
N ALA A 192 -0.48 15.03 5.47
CA ALA A 192 -0.97 16.35 5.16
C ALA A 192 0.04 17.43 5.56
N PRO A 193 0.12 18.57 4.83
CA PRO A 193 1.15 19.59 5.08
C PRO A 193 1.13 20.12 6.52
N HIS A 194 -0.04 20.38 7.08
CA HIS A 194 -0.19 20.94 8.42
C HIS A 194 0.22 19.98 9.55
N ARG A 195 0.47 18.69 9.24
CA ARG A 195 0.86 17.64 10.18
C ARG A 195 2.29 17.15 9.99
N LEU A 196 2.92 17.52 8.86
CA LEU A 196 4.21 16.95 8.46
C LEU A 196 5.29 17.12 9.55
N GLN A 197 5.40 18.30 10.13
CA GLN A 197 6.40 18.59 11.17
C GLN A 197 6.20 17.70 12.41
N ASP A 198 4.97 17.62 12.91
CA ASP A 198 4.63 16.78 14.06
C ASP A 198 4.88 15.30 13.78
N SER A 199 4.55 14.86 12.57
CA SER A 199 4.74 13.47 12.14
C SER A 199 6.22 13.12 12.00
N LEU A 200 7.04 13.99 11.41
CA LEU A 200 8.50 13.81 11.32
C LEU A 200 9.14 13.78 12.71
N GLN A 201 8.66 14.63 13.65
CA GLN A 201 9.15 14.63 15.02
C GLN A 201 8.82 13.34 15.77
N ASP A 202 7.59 12.81 15.61
CA ASP A 202 7.20 11.52 16.20
C ASP A 202 7.97 10.35 15.55
N ILE A 203 8.20 10.39 14.24
CA ILE A 203 9.02 9.41 13.49
C ILE A 203 10.45 9.41 14.04
N LEU A 204 11.07 10.59 14.17
CA LEU A 204 12.43 10.72 14.73
C LEU A 204 12.53 10.16 16.14
N THR A 205 11.51 10.44 16.97
CA THR A 205 11.47 10.01 18.37
C THR A 205 11.34 8.49 18.50
N VAL A 206 10.49 7.86 17.67
CA VAL A 206 10.14 6.43 17.81
C VAL A 206 11.01 5.53 16.94
N LEU A 207 11.21 5.90 15.67
CA LEU A 207 11.97 5.07 14.73
C LEU A 207 13.46 5.42 14.68
N GLY A 208 13.85 6.57 15.24
CA GLY A 208 15.21 7.11 15.15
C GLY A 208 15.47 7.89 13.85
N ASP A 209 16.70 8.36 13.67
CA ASP A 209 17.10 9.17 12.52
C ASP A 209 17.42 8.32 11.28
N ARG A 210 16.40 7.62 10.78
CA ARG A 210 16.49 6.76 9.59
C ARG A 210 16.62 7.59 8.32
N ARG A 211 17.11 6.98 7.25
CA ARG A 211 17.04 7.56 5.91
C ARG A 211 15.58 7.70 5.50
N ILE A 212 15.27 8.81 4.82
CA ILE A 212 13.92 9.10 4.34
C ILE A 212 13.98 9.74 2.95
N ALA A 213 13.00 9.39 2.11
CA ALA A 213 12.63 10.21 0.97
C ALA A 213 11.28 10.85 1.26
N VAL A 214 11.20 12.17 1.10
CA VAL A 214 9.96 12.94 1.24
C VAL A 214 9.56 13.40 -0.15
N CYS A 215 8.51 12.78 -0.69
CA CYS A 215 7.94 13.11 -1.98
C CYS A 215 6.80 14.12 -1.79
N ARG A 216 6.96 15.31 -2.31
CA ARG A 216 6.00 16.40 -2.24
C ARG A 216 5.39 16.63 -3.60
N GLU A 217 4.06 16.78 -3.68
CA GLU A 217 3.34 17.18 -4.89
C GLU A 217 3.72 16.32 -6.13
N LEU A 218 3.83 15.01 -5.98
CA LEU A 218 4.21 14.07 -7.05
C LEU A 218 3.39 14.34 -8.32
N THR A 219 4.07 14.39 -9.46
CA THR A 219 3.54 14.64 -10.82
C THR A 219 2.98 16.04 -11.06
N LYS A 220 2.95 16.94 -10.03
CA LYS A 220 2.46 18.30 -10.12
C LYS A 220 3.57 19.29 -10.44
N MET A 221 3.20 20.54 -10.76
CA MET A 221 4.15 21.61 -11.12
C MET A 221 5.23 21.88 -10.06
N HIS A 222 4.93 21.64 -8.78
CA HIS A 222 5.85 21.86 -7.67
C HIS A 222 6.33 20.55 -7.07
N GLU A 223 6.52 19.53 -7.92
CA GLU A 223 7.09 18.25 -7.50
C GLU A 223 8.47 18.44 -6.88
N GLU A 224 8.67 17.83 -5.73
CA GLU A 224 9.95 17.81 -5.04
C GLU A 224 10.18 16.43 -4.42
N ILE A 225 11.36 15.84 -4.66
CA ILE A 225 11.76 14.58 -4.06
C ILE A 225 13.03 14.83 -3.24
N TYR A 226 12.83 15.09 -1.95
CA TYR A 226 13.88 15.28 -0.99
C TYR A 226 14.39 13.91 -0.50
N ARG A 227 15.70 13.76 -0.34
CA ARG A 227 16.34 12.56 0.22
C ARG A 227 17.38 12.96 1.27
N GLY A 228 17.29 12.34 2.45
CA GLY A 228 18.19 12.63 3.58
C GLY A 228 17.86 11.75 4.78
N THR A 229 18.04 12.29 5.98
CA THR A 229 17.57 11.68 7.23
C THR A 229 16.33 12.40 7.74
N VAL A 230 15.63 11.80 8.71
CA VAL A 230 14.40 12.38 9.29
C VAL A 230 14.69 13.73 9.94
N SER A 231 15.82 13.87 10.64
CA SER A 231 16.25 15.14 11.26
C SER A 231 16.53 16.22 10.22
N GLN A 232 17.14 15.87 9.10
CA GLN A 232 17.38 16.78 7.99
C GLN A 232 16.07 17.19 7.31
N ALA A 233 15.13 16.26 7.12
CA ALA A 233 13.82 16.54 6.55
C ALA A 233 13.01 17.52 7.44
N LEU A 234 13.07 17.39 8.76
CA LEU A 234 12.48 18.34 9.71
C LEU A 234 12.98 19.77 9.49
N THR A 235 14.27 19.94 9.23
CA THR A 235 14.87 21.26 8.97
C THR A 235 14.45 21.79 7.59
N HIS A 236 14.42 20.92 6.58
CA HIS A 236 14.13 21.30 5.19
C HIS A 236 12.68 21.76 5.02
N PHE A 237 11.71 21.03 5.57
CA PHE A 237 10.28 21.31 5.43
C PHE A 237 9.73 22.16 6.60
N ASN A 238 10.32 23.29 6.90
CA ASN A 238 9.91 24.18 8.01
C ASN A 238 8.55 24.88 7.78
N ALA A 239 8.11 25.05 6.54
CA ALA A 239 6.81 25.62 6.15
C ALA A 239 6.16 24.77 5.05
N PRO A 240 5.72 23.54 5.38
CA PRO A 240 5.29 22.57 4.38
C PRO A 240 3.97 22.98 3.70
N LYS A 241 3.90 22.80 2.37
CA LYS A 241 2.71 23.03 1.53
C LYS A 241 2.59 21.90 0.53
N GLY A 242 1.34 21.55 0.19
CA GLY A 242 1.04 20.48 -0.75
C GLY A 242 0.87 19.12 -0.06
N GLU A 243 0.81 18.06 -0.84
CA GLU A 243 0.62 16.67 -0.37
C GLU A 243 1.97 15.98 -0.23
N PHE A 244 2.11 15.14 0.77
CA PHE A 244 3.37 14.47 1.08
C PHE A 244 3.20 12.96 1.13
N THR A 245 4.16 12.26 0.52
CA THR A 245 4.38 10.82 0.70
C THR A 245 5.76 10.62 1.30
N LEU A 246 5.82 9.97 2.44
CA LEU A 246 7.05 9.68 3.15
C LEU A 246 7.44 8.22 2.90
N VAL A 247 8.68 8.02 2.49
CA VAL A 247 9.28 6.69 2.29
C VAL A 247 10.45 6.60 3.24
N ILE A 248 10.35 5.72 4.25
CA ILE A 248 11.30 5.62 5.35
C ILE A 248 12.01 4.28 5.28
N GLU A 249 13.31 4.29 5.45
CA GLU A 249 14.11 3.09 5.50
C GLU A 249 13.66 2.15 6.63
N GLY A 250 13.57 0.86 6.33
CA GLY A 250 13.27 -0.16 7.33
C GLY A 250 14.33 -0.24 8.42
N ASN A 251 14.04 -1.03 9.44
CA ASN A 251 15.02 -1.25 10.51
C ASN A 251 16.24 -2.01 9.99
N LYS A 252 17.39 -1.37 10.00
CA LYS A 252 18.70 -1.97 9.66
C LYS A 252 19.37 -2.66 10.84
N MET A 253 18.80 -2.54 12.05
CA MET A 253 19.36 -3.33 13.15
C MET A 253 19.31 -4.79 12.70
N GLU A 254 20.48 -5.37 12.56
CA GLU A 254 20.61 -6.81 12.40
C GLU A 254 19.73 -7.45 13.45
N SER A 255 18.89 -8.41 13.05
CA SER A 255 18.22 -9.27 14.04
C SER A 255 19.27 -9.68 15.03
N PRO A 256 19.02 -9.67 16.35
CA PRO A 256 19.98 -10.22 17.31
C PRO A 256 20.50 -11.49 16.66
N GLN A 257 21.82 -11.61 16.52
CA GLN A 257 22.40 -12.77 15.85
C GLN A 257 21.72 -13.99 16.44
N GLU A 258 21.13 -14.83 15.59
CA GLU A 258 20.57 -16.09 16.09
C GLU A 258 21.70 -16.82 16.81
N LEU A 259 21.38 -17.52 17.89
CA LEU A 259 22.35 -18.29 18.64
C LEU A 259 22.99 -19.32 17.70
N THR A 260 24.09 -18.93 17.06
CA THR A 260 24.80 -19.82 16.15
C THR A 260 25.55 -20.89 16.94
N THR A 261 25.87 -22.01 16.30
CA THR A 261 26.67 -23.06 16.88
C THR A 261 28.02 -22.53 17.43
N GLU A 262 28.60 -21.52 16.77
CA GLU A 262 29.84 -20.86 17.17
C GLU A 262 29.70 -20.10 18.49
N ILE A 263 28.59 -19.35 18.66
CA ILE A 263 28.29 -18.59 19.88
C ILE A 263 28.03 -19.56 21.04
N ALA A 264 27.29 -20.66 20.78
CA ALA A 264 27.07 -21.71 21.75
C ALA A 264 28.41 -22.36 22.19
N GLN A 265 29.28 -22.63 21.24
CA GLN A 265 30.62 -23.19 21.51
C GLN A 265 31.49 -22.22 22.31
N LYS A 266 31.48 -20.91 21.99
CA LYS A 266 32.17 -19.90 22.76
C LYS A 266 31.71 -19.81 24.21
N LEU A 267 30.39 -19.89 24.45
CA LEU A 267 29.82 -19.93 25.80
C LEU A 267 30.31 -21.19 26.56
N ASN A 268 30.37 -22.32 25.88
CA ASN A 268 30.89 -23.59 26.48
C ASN A 268 32.38 -23.50 26.83
N ASP A 269 33.19 -22.92 25.97
CA ASP A 269 34.63 -22.76 26.21
C ASP A 269 34.91 -21.78 27.37
N LEU A 270 34.16 -20.67 27.46
CA LEU A 270 34.20 -19.75 28.60
C LEU A 270 33.81 -20.48 29.92
N ARG A 271 32.82 -21.35 29.85
CA ARG A 271 32.41 -22.18 31.00
C ARG A 271 33.51 -23.16 31.43
N LYS A 272 34.14 -23.87 30.47
CA LYS A 272 35.23 -24.80 30.75
C LYS A 272 36.47 -24.11 31.31
N SER A 273 36.70 -22.85 30.96
CA SER A 273 37.78 -22.02 31.50
C SER A 273 37.46 -21.42 32.87
N GLY A 274 36.31 -21.71 33.46
CA GLY A 274 35.96 -21.31 34.83
C GLY A 274 35.36 -19.90 34.93
N VAL A 275 35.03 -19.26 33.81
CA VAL A 275 34.38 -17.95 33.80
C VAL A 275 32.95 -18.08 34.34
N THR A 276 32.52 -17.11 35.17
CA THR A 276 31.16 -17.15 35.72
C THR A 276 30.10 -16.89 34.63
N ALA A 277 28.91 -17.51 34.81
CA ALA A 277 27.79 -17.31 33.87
C ALA A 277 27.50 -15.82 33.63
N LYS A 278 27.57 -15.00 34.68
CA LYS A 278 27.32 -13.55 34.63
C LYS A 278 28.30 -12.82 33.72
N GLU A 279 29.58 -13.14 33.84
CA GLU A 279 30.66 -12.51 33.06
C GLU A 279 30.65 -12.99 31.60
N ALA A 280 30.52 -14.32 31.40
CA ALA A 280 30.45 -14.92 30.06
C ALA A 280 29.26 -14.35 29.25
N ILE A 281 28.07 -14.31 29.86
CA ILE A 281 26.86 -13.80 29.21
C ILE A 281 26.96 -12.29 28.95
N ALA A 282 27.53 -11.52 29.87
CA ALA A 282 27.74 -10.08 29.67
C ALA A 282 28.73 -9.79 28.52
N GLY A 283 29.82 -10.54 28.45
CA GLY A 283 30.82 -10.40 27.39
C GLY A 283 30.26 -10.79 26.01
N VAL A 284 29.64 -11.96 25.93
CA VAL A 284 29.05 -12.44 24.65
C VAL A 284 27.87 -11.57 24.20
N ALA A 285 27.06 -11.06 25.14
CA ALA A 285 25.98 -10.11 24.80
C ALA A 285 26.50 -8.79 24.23
N ALA A 286 27.59 -8.27 24.77
CA ALA A 286 28.23 -7.04 24.29
C ALA A 286 28.84 -7.21 22.89
N GLU A 287 29.35 -8.39 22.57
CA GLU A 287 29.97 -8.71 21.28
C GLU A 287 28.95 -9.04 20.19
N THR A 288 27.89 -9.76 20.54
CA THR A 288 26.96 -10.37 19.58
C THR A 288 25.60 -9.66 19.51
N GLY A 289 25.29 -8.74 20.44
CA GLY A 289 23.99 -8.11 20.53
C GLY A 289 22.83 -9.04 20.96
N LEU A 290 23.11 -10.32 21.24
CA LEU A 290 22.13 -11.29 21.73
C LEU A 290 21.60 -10.89 23.11
N SER A 291 20.31 -11.20 23.36
CA SER A 291 19.72 -10.93 24.65
C SER A 291 20.37 -11.81 25.75
N LYS A 292 20.64 -11.21 26.91
CA LYS A 292 21.17 -11.96 28.06
C LYS A 292 20.32 -13.17 28.44
N ARG A 293 19.00 -13.11 28.18
CA ARG A 293 18.04 -14.18 28.45
C ARG A 293 18.22 -15.36 27.51
N GLU A 294 18.49 -15.12 26.23
CA GLU A 294 18.78 -16.19 25.24
C GLU A 294 20.12 -16.84 25.51
N LEU A 295 21.17 -16.05 25.78
CA LEU A 295 22.49 -16.56 26.16
C LEU A 295 22.46 -17.37 27.47
N TYR A 296 21.64 -16.94 28.43
CA TYR A 296 21.46 -17.69 29.69
C TYR A 296 20.76 -19.03 29.46
N ARG A 297 19.76 -19.09 28.60
CA ARG A 297 19.12 -20.36 28.22
C ARG A 297 20.10 -21.30 27.53
N ALA A 298 20.94 -20.78 26.62
CA ALA A 298 21.97 -21.56 25.95
C ALA A 298 23.03 -22.05 26.93
N TRP A 299 23.43 -21.23 27.88
CA TRP A 299 24.34 -21.61 28.97
C TRP A 299 23.84 -22.79 29.81
N LEU A 300 22.51 -22.79 30.11
CA LEU A 300 21.87 -23.86 30.87
C LEU A 300 21.60 -25.13 30.02
N ALA A 301 21.33 -25.00 28.74
CA ALA A 301 21.03 -26.12 27.84
C ALA A 301 22.26 -27.02 27.55
N GLN A 302 23.44 -26.58 27.92
CA GLN A 302 24.70 -27.33 27.75
C GLN A 302 25.09 -28.14 29.00
N ILE A 303 24.14 -28.35 29.91
CA ILE A 303 24.20 -29.30 31.00
C ILE A 303 23.55 -30.62 30.54
#